data_52371f532888d531e4f812575ce4a5eb
#
_entry.id   52371f532888d531e4f812575ce4a5eb
#
_cell.length_a   1.000
_cell.length_b   1.000
_cell.length_c   1.000
_cell.angle_alpha   90.00
_cell.angle_beta   90.00
_cell.angle_gamma   90.00
#
_symmetry.space_group_name_H-M   'P 1'
#
loop_
_entity.id
_entity.type
_entity.pdbx_description
1 polymer ?
#
loop_
_entity_poly.entity_id
_entity_poly.type
_entity_poly.pdbx_seq_one_letter_code
_entity_poly.pdbx_strand_id
1 'polypeptide(L)'
;MKKLLAVALLASSSAVMADQDVGCGLGTMVWAGQSGLAPKVLAATTNGLVFGNQTFGITSGTLGCQADGVITSRARLGMFMSTNSERLARDMSVGRGETLEVLANLLKIKAEDKTTFFQATQTHFGKIFAPENKTAGDVLAALNKVMAQDSKLAAYAG
;
A
#
# COMPACT_ATOMS: atom_id res chain seq x y z
N MET A 1 -53.03 -28.24 -8.16
CA MET A 1 -52.30 -27.82 -6.96
C MET A 1 -50.80 -27.73 -7.35
N LYS A 2 -50.36 -26.51 -7.73
CA LYS A 2 -49.00 -26.25 -8.15
C LYS A 2 -48.18 -25.85 -6.95
N LYS A 3 -47.25 -26.69 -6.47
CA LYS A 3 -46.33 -26.39 -5.37
C LYS A 3 -45.21 -25.50 -5.92
N LEU A 4 -45.23 -24.24 -5.57
CA LEU A 4 -44.14 -23.31 -5.80
C LEU A 4 -43.03 -23.62 -4.76
N LEU A 5 -41.95 -24.18 -5.22
CA LEU A 5 -40.71 -24.31 -4.46
C LEU A 5 -39.98 -22.95 -4.57
N ALA A 6 -40.09 -22.16 -3.54
CA ALA A 6 -39.26 -20.99 -3.37
C ALA A 6 -37.85 -21.45 -2.93
N VAL A 7 -36.90 -21.46 -3.85
CA VAL A 7 -35.47 -21.62 -3.53
C VAL A 7 -34.99 -20.28 -3.00
N ALA A 8 -34.85 -20.17 -1.70
CA ALA A 8 -34.18 -19.05 -1.06
C ALA A 8 -32.67 -19.24 -1.27
N LEU A 9 -32.12 -18.56 -2.27
CA LEU A 9 -30.66 -18.37 -2.38
C LEU A 9 -30.24 -17.44 -1.23
N LEU A 10 -29.76 -18.04 -0.15
CA LEU A 10 -28.97 -17.37 0.85
C LEU A 10 -27.64 -17.00 0.20
N ALA A 11 -27.55 -15.80 -0.34
CA ALA A 11 -26.30 -15.17 -0.70
C ALA A 11 -25.53 -14.89 0.59
N SER A 12 -24.78 -15.86 1.07
CA SER A 12 -23.72 -15.65 2.05
C SER A 12 -22.63 -14.84 1.35
N SER A 13 -22.70 -13.53 1.44
CA SER A 13 -21.61 -12.65 1.09
C SER A 13 -20.49 -12.86 2.10
N SER A 14 -19.67 -13.88 1.88
CA SER A 14 -18.37 -13.97 2.50
C SER A 14 -17.61 -12.71 2.08
N ALA A 15 -17.29 -11.83 3.02
CA ALA A 15 -16.39 -10.72 2.78
C ALA A 15 -15.04 -11.33 2.38
N VAL A 16 -14.76 -11.34 1.07
CA VAL A 16 -13.46 -11.78 0.55
C VAL A 16 -12.48 -10.68 0.93
N MET A 17 -11.74 -10.91 2.00
CA MET A 17 -10.64 -10.03 2.43
C MET A 17 -9.48 -10.22 1.45
N ALA A 18 -8.85 -9.11 1.05
CA ALA A 18 -7.66 -9.16 0.23
C ALA A 18 -6.56 -9.99 0.94
N ASP A 19 -6.00 -10.97 0.23
CA ASP A 19 -4.86 -11.76 0.73
C ASP A 19 -3.61 -10.86 0.76
N GLN A 20 -2.89 -10.83 1.88
CA GLN A 20 -1.72 -9.96 2.07
C GLN A 20 -0.59 -10.27 1.08
N ASP A 21 -0.49 -11.51 0.62
CA ASP A 21 0.56 -11.94 -0.30
C ASP A 21 0.18 -11.72 -1.78
N VAL A 22 -1.12 -11.70 -2.09
CA VAL A 22 -1.65 -11.70 -3.47
C VAL A 22 -2.31 -10.36 -3.83
N GLY A 23 -2.73 -9.60 -2.84
CA GLY A 23 -3.50 -8.37 -3.01
C GLY A 23 -4.99 -8.64 -3.30
N CYS A 24 -5.67 -7.67 -3.87
CA CYS A 24 -7.09 -7.76 -4.24
C CYS A 24 -7.27 -7.85 -5.76
N GLY A 25 -8.40 -8.34 -6.22
CA GLY A 25 -8.71 -8.51 -7.64
C GLY A 25 -9.45 -9.81 -7.94
N LEU A 26 -9.75 -10.04 -9.21
CA LEU A 26 -10.42 -11.27 -9.66
C LEU A 26 -9.66 -12.54 -9.28
N GLY A 27 -8.34 -12.53 -9.34
CA GLY A 27 -7.52 -13.67 -8.97
C GLY A 27 -7.71 -14.06 -7.51
N THR A 28 -7.75 -13.11 -6.61
CA THR A 28 -8.00 -13.35 -5.19
C THR A 28 -9.39 -13.95 -4.95
N MET A 29 -10.39 -13.52 -5.73
CA MET A 29 -11.76 -14.07 -5.64
C MET A 29 -11.85 -15.49 -6.17
N VAL A 30 -11.21 -15.77 -7.33
CA VAL A 30 -11.27 -17.09 -8.00
C VAL A 30 -10.54 -18.15 -7.18
N TRP A 31 -9.41 -17.83 -6.58
CA TRP A 31 -8.63 -18.78 -5.75
C TRP A 31 -8.85 -18.57 -4.25
N ALA A 32 -9.94 -17.90 -3.85
CA ALA A 32 -10.28 -17.73 -2.45
C ALA A 32 -10.37 -19.07 -1.69
N GLY A 33 -9.73 -19.13 -0.54
CA GLY A 33 -9.72 -20.34 0.30
C GLY A 33 -8.73 -21.43 -0.12
N GLN A 34 -8.01 -21.29 -1.23
CA GLN A 34 -6.95 -22.21 -1.61
C GLN A 34 -5.61 -21.77 -1.00
N SER A 35 -4.91 -22.72 -0.39
CA SER A 35 -3.61 -22.50 0.24
C SER A 35 -2.48 -23.10 -0.59
N GLY A 36 -1.29 -22.51 -0.48
CA GLY A 36 -0.08 -22.98 -1.18
C GLY A 36 0.44 -21.98 -2.21
N LEU A 37 1.65 -22.25 -2.71
CA LEU A 37 2.35 -21.33 -3.62
C LEU A 37 1.65 -21.22 -4.98
N ALA A 38 1.21 -22.34 -5.56
CA ALA A 38 0.63 -22.34 -6.90
C ALA A 38 -0.67 -21.52 -7.01
N PRO A 39 -1.69 -21.66 -6.13
CA PRO A 39 -2.86 -20.78 -6.14
C PRO A 39 -2.51 -19.31 -5.95
N LYS A 40 -1.54 -18.98 -5.09
CA LYS A 40 -1.11 -17.60 -4.86
C LYS A 40 -0.46 -16.99 -6.09
N VAL A 41 0.41 -17.72 -6.79
CA VAL A 41 1.03 -17.26 -8.04
C VAL A 41 -0.02 -17.04 -9.12
N LEU A 42 -0.97 -17.97 -9.28
CA LEU A 42 -2.06 -17.83 -10.24
C LEU A 42 -2.96 -16.64 -9.93
N ALA A 43 -3.29 -16.43 -8.65
CA ALA A 43 -4.09 -15.31 -8.22
C ALA A 43 -3.38 -13.96 -8.45
N ALA A 44 -2.09 -13.85 -8.10
CA ALA A 44 -1.29 -12.65 -8.32
C ALA A 44 -1.15 -12.33 -9.82
N THR A 45 -0.89 -13.35 -10.64
CA THR A 45 -0.80 -13.22 -12.10
C THR A 45 -2.13 -12.76 -12.70
N THR A 46 -3.24 -13.35 -12.27
CA THR A 46 -4.59 -12.95 -12.73
C THR A 46 -4.90 -11.51 -12.32
N ASN A 47 -4.54 -11.10 -11.11
CA ASN A 47 -4.75 -9.74 -10.64
C ASN A 47 -3.97 -8.71 -11.46
N GLY A 48 -2.72 -9.02 -11.80
CA GLY A 48 -1.84 -8.08 -12.51
C GLY A 48 -2.02 -8.06 -14.03
N LEU A 49 -2.18 -9.21 -14.66
CA LEU A 49 -2.13 -9.34 -16.13
C LEU A 49 -3.48 -9.30 -16.83
N VAL A 50 -4.56 -9.76 -16.18
CA VAL A 50 -5.88 -9.86 -16.84
C VAL A 50 -6.59 -8.51 -16.77
N PHE A 51 -6.50 -7.76 -17.87
CA PHE A 51 -7.22 -6.49 -18.10
C PHE A 51 -7.03 -5.42 -17.02
N GLY A 52 -5.94 -5.44 -16.26
CA GLY A 52 -5.72 -4.49 -15.18
C GLY A 52 -6.82 -4.53 -14.09
N ASN A 53 -7.42 -5.72 -13.87
CA ASN A 53 -8.55 -5.85 -12.95
C ASN A 53 -8.23 -5.40 -11.51
N GLN A 54 -7.00 -5.59 -11.07
CA GLN A 54 -6.56 -5.07 -9.77
C GLN A 54 -6.59 -3.53 -9.74
N THR A 55 -6.08 -2.89 -10.80
CA THR A 55 -6.11 -1.42 -10.90
C THR A 55 -7.54 -0.91 -10.93
N PHE A 56 -8.41 -1.54 -11.72
CA PHE A 56 -9.82 -1.22 -11.75
C PHE A 56 -10.49 -1.44 -10.39
N GLY A 57 -10.25 -2.57 -9.75
CA GLY A 57 -10.79 -2.90 -8.44
C GLY A 57 -10.40 -1.87 -7.37
N ILE A 58 -9.13 -1.46 -7.33
CA ILE A 58 -8.61 -0.44 -6.42
C ILE A 58 -9.27 0.92 -6.68
N THR A 59 -9.45 1.28 -7.95
CA THR A 59 -10.02 2.59 -8.32
C THR A 59 -11.52 2.67 -8.03
N SER A 60 -12.24 1.57 -8.25
CA SER A 60 -13.71 1.49 -8.11
C SER A 60 -14.17 1.00 -6.74
N GLY A 61 -13.27 0.48 -5.89
CA GLY A 61 -13.64 -0.17 -4.63
C GLY A 61 -14.37 -1.49 -4.79
N THR A 62 -14.13 -2.19 -5.92
CA THR A 62 -14.75 -3.48 -6.24
C THR A 62 -13.75 -4.63 -6.23
N LEU A 63 -14.18 -5.85 -6.55
CA LEU A 63 -13.32 -7.03 -6.64
C LEU A 63 -12.54 -7.35 -5.35
N GLY A 64 -13.13 -7.08 -4.19
CA GLY A 64 -12.47 -7.25 -2.89
C GLY A 64 -11.42 -6.18 -2.58
N CYS A 65 -11.29 -5.15 -3.42
CA CYS A 65 -10.44 -3.99 -3.18
C CYS A 65 -11.23 -2.89 -2.45
N GLN A 66 -10.59 -2.23 -1.51
CA GLN A 66 -11.18 -1.07 -0.83
C GLN A 66 -10.66 0.21 -1.50
N ALA A 67 -11.55 1.07 -1.96
CA ALA A 67 -11.19 2.32 -2.62
C ALA A 67 -10.58 3.35 -1.66
N ASP A 68 -10.94 3.27 -0.39
CA ASP A 68 -10.57 4.17 0.70
C ASP A 68 -9.61 3.53 1.72
N GLY A 69 -9.14 2.31 1.43
CA GLY A 69 -8.42 1.50 2.39
C GLY A 69 -6.98 1.94 2.65
N VAL A 70 -6.56 1.72 3.87
CA VAL A 70 -5.17 1.83 4.34
C VAL A 70 -4.20 1.01 3.46
N ILE A 71 -4.67 -0.11 2.88
CA ILE A 71 -3.91 -0.96 1.96
C ILE A 71 -3.54 -0.21 0.68
N THR A 72 -4.47 0.58 0.12
CA THR A 72 -4.21 1.39 -1.08
C THR A 72 -3.13 2.43 -0.83
N SER A 73 -3.14 3.04 0.35
CA SER A 73 -2.11 4.02 0.74
C SER A 73 -0.73 3.37 0.89
N ARG A 74 -0.64 2.21 1.53
CA ARG A 74 0.63 1.49 1.72
C ARG A 74 1.18 0.93 0.41
N ALA A 75 0.34 0.33 -0.42
CA ALA A 75 0.75 -0.18 -1.73
C ALA A 75 1.24 0.96 -2.64
N ARG A 76 0.51 2.07 -2.72
CA ARG A 76 0.93 3.27 -3.46
C ARG A 76 2.24 3.84 -2.94
N LEU A 77 2.39 3.91 -1.62
CA LEU A 77 3.59 4.39 -0.96
C LEU A 77 4.79 3.49 -1.27
N GLY A 78 4.62 2.17 -1.17
CA GLY A 78 5.66 1.19 -1.51
C GLY A 78 6.06 1.26 -2.99
N MET A 79 5.09 1.36 -3.91
CA MET A 79 5.34 1.54 -5.34
C MET A 79 6.05 2.86 -5.64
N PHE A 80 5.60 3.95 -5.03
CA PHE A 80 6.23 5.25 -5.18
C PHE A 80 7.70 5.22 -4.70
N MET A 81 7.94 4.68 -3.52
CA MET A 81 9.29 4.60 -2.95
C MET A 81 10.22 3.70 -3.76
N SER A 82 9.73 2.56 -4.27
CA SER A 82 10.54 1.66 -5.10
C SER A 82 10.90 2.29 -6.44
N THR A 83 9.95 2.95 -7.10
CA THR A 83 10.14 3.56 -8.43
C THR A 83 10.98 4.83 -8.36
N ASN A 84 10.97 5.55 -7.23
CA ASN A 84 11.63 6.83 -7.07
C ASN A 84 12.78 6.81 -6.05
N SER A 85 13.30 5.64 -5.70
CA SER A 85 14.26 5.47 -4.60
C SER A 85 15.48 6.40 -4.69
N GLU A 86 16.12 6.50 -5.88
CA GLU A 86 17.30 7.34 -6.07
C GLU A 86 16.99 8.85 -5.95
N ARG A 87 15.86 9.28 -6.55
CA ARG A 87 15.42 10.68 -6.46
C ARG A 87 15.05 11.02 -5.02
N LEU A 88 14.36 10.12 -4.34
CA LEU A 88 13.96 10.27 -2.96
C LEU A 88 15.18 10.34 -2.03
N ALA A 89 16.17 9.49 -2.23
CA ALA A 89 17.44 9.53 -1.49
C ALA A 89 18.14 10.89 -1.65
N ARG A 90 18.23 11.38 -2.88
CA ARG A 90 18.81 12.70 -3.16
C ARG A 90 18.02 13.81 -2.48
N ASP A 91 16.71 13.84 -2.63
CA ASP A 91 15.85 14.88 -2.08
C ASP A 91 15.90 14.89 -0.55
N MET A 92 15.87 13.70 0.09
CA MET A 92 16.01 13.57 1.54
C MET A 92 17.40 14.03 2.03
N SER A 93 18.48 13.74 1.29
CA SER A 93 19.83 14.15 1.67
C SER A 93 20.01 15.67 1.68
N VAL A 94 19.27 16.39 0.81
CA VAL A 94 19.27 17.86 0.76
C VAL A 94 18.13 18.49 1.58
N GLY A 95 17.18 17.70 2.09
CA GLY A 95 16.03 18.18 2.85
C GLY A 95 15.02 18.97 2.02
N ARG A 96 14.98 18.75 0.69
CA ARG A 96 14.04 19.39 -0.24
C ARG A 96 14.03 18.67 -1.58
N GLY A 97 12.91 18.76 -2.30
CA GLY A 97 12.76 18.25 -3.65
C GLY A 97 11.33 17.80 -3.93
N GLU A 98 11.01 17.71 -5.21
CA GLU A 98 9.66 17.34 -5.66
C GLU A 98 9.26 15.95 -5.20
N THR A 99 10.19 15.00 -5.24
CA THR A 99 9.92 13.61 -4.82
C THR A 99 9.63 13.54 -3.33
N LEU A 100 10.36 14.31 -2.53
CA LEU A 100 10.14 14.39 -1.08
C LEU A 100 8.82 15.11 -0.75
N GLU A 101 8.43 16.11 -1.52
CA GLU A 101 7.13 16.79 -1.40
C GLU A 101 5.97 15.84 -1.71
N VAL A 102 6.08 15.04 -2.78
CA VAL A 102 5.09 14.01 -3.13
C VAL A 102 4.98 12.97 -2.01
N LEU A 103 6.11 12.54 -1.44
CA LEU A 103 6.10 11.60 -0.31
C LEU A 103 5.36 12.19 0.89
N ALA A 104 5.61 13.45 1.24
CA ALA A 104 4.90 14.14 2.33
C ALA A 104 3.39 14.16 2.11
N ASN A 105 2.94 14.41 0.87
CA ASN A 105 1.52 14.39 0.49
C ASN A 105 0.92 12.97 0.59
N LEU A 106 1.66 11.93 0.16
CA LEU A 106 1.22 10.53 0.28
C LEU A 106 1.09 10.10 1.75
N LEU A 107 1.96 10.59 2.62
CA LEU A 107 1.89 10.39 4.07
C LEU A 107 0.85 11.29 4.75
N LYS A 108 0.15 12.14 3.99
CA LYS A 108 -0.85 13.11 4.47
C LYS A 108 -0.29 14.08 5.51
N ILE A 109 0.99 14.43 5.40
CA ILE A 109 1.63 15.41 6.27
C ILE A 109 1.06 16.79 5.97
N LYS A 110 0.59 17.48 7.00
CA LYS A 110 0.02 18.81 6.88
C LYS A 110 1.07 19.83 6.47
N ALA A 111 0.63 20.92 5.84
CA ALA A 111 1.53 21.96 5.33
C ALA A 111 2.45 22.55 6.42
N GLU A 112 1.90 22.74 7.62
CA GLU A 112 2.65 23.27 8.79
C GLU A 112 3.76 22.32 9.28
N ASP A 113 3.63 20.99 9.05
CA ASP A 113 4.57 19.98 9.53
C ASP A 113 5.59 19.55 8.46
N LYS A 114 5.40 19.95 7.18
CA LYS A 114 6.29 19.55 6.09
C LYS A 114 7.73 19.98 6.29
N THR A 115 7.96 21.19 6.78
CA THR A 115 9.33 21.66 7.08
C THR A 115 10.00 20.79 8.12
N THR A 116 9.29 20.41 9.18
CA THR A 116 9.79 19.49 10.21
C THR A 116 10.12 18.13 9.60
N PHE A 117 9.23 17.60 8.74
CA PHE A 117 9.44 16.34 8.04
C PHE A 117 10.69 16.37 7.16
N PHE A 118 10.88 17.42 6.36
CA PHE A 118 12.04 17.55 5.47
C PHE A 118 13.36 17.64 6.27
N GLN A 119 13.36 18.39 7.37
CA GLN A 119 14.51 18.46 8.27
C GLN A 119 14.80 17.12 8.94
N ALA A 120 13.76 16.40 9.40
CA ALA A 120 13.92 15.09 10.01
C ALA A 120 14.51 14.07 9.03
N THR A 121 14.02 14.05 7.77
CA THR A 121 14.55 13.16 6.73
C THR A 121 15.99 13.47 6.39
N GLN A 122 16.37 14.75 6.32
CA GLN A 122 17.75 15.17 6.09
C GLN A 122 18.66 14.78 7.26
N THR A 123 18.28 15.13 8.48
CA THR A 123 19.08 14.86 9.69
C THR A 123 19.32 13.36 9.90
N HIS A 124 18.31 12.55 9.59
CA HIS A 124 18.37 11.10 9.78
C HIS A 124 18.56 10.31 8.47
N PHE A 125 19.03 10.96 7.41
CA PHE A 125 19.23 10.33 6.10
C PHE A 125 20.00 9.02 6.19
N GLY A 126 21.14 9.02 6.90
CA GLY A 126 21.98 7.83 7.06
C GLY A 126 21.31 6.65 7.80
N LYS A 127 20.26 6.91 8.59
CA LYS A 127 19.45 5.85 9.23
C LYS A 127 18.37 5.36 8.30
N ILE A 128 17.77 6.24 7.50
CA ILE A 128 16.69 5.91 6.56
C ILE A 128 17.23 5.10 5.40
N PHE A 129 18.36 5.53 4.83
CA PHE A 129 19.07 4.87 3.72
C PHE A 129 20.34 4.15 4.18
N ALA A 130 20.25 3.49 5.35
CA ALA A 130 21.35 2.67 5.83
C ALA A 130 21.62 1.48 4.87
N PRO A 131 22.85 1.00 4.75
CA PRO A 131 23.21 -0.10 3.83
C PRO A 131 22.41 -1.39 4.04
N GLU A 132 21.89 -1.62 5.23
CA GLU A 132 21.01 -2.74 5.57
C GLU A 132 19.58 -2.57 5.03
N ASN A 133 19.13 -1.35 4.77
CA ASN A 133 17.79 -1.04 4.26
C ASN A 133 17.76 -1.19 2.73
N LYS A 134 17.65 -2.44 2.27
CA LYS A 134 17.80 -2.80 0.85
C LYS A 134 16.52 -2.65 0.03
N THR A 135 15.37 -2.69 0.69
CA THR A 135 14.06 -2.61 0.03
C THR A 135 13.33 -1.33 0.36
N ALA A 136 12.38 -0.94 -0.48
CA ALA A 136 11.49 0.19 -0.21
C ALA A 136 10.74 0.02 1.12
N GLY A 137 10.42 -1.23 1.51
CA GLY A 137 9.80 -1.56 2.78
C GLY A 137 10.73 -1.26 3.97
N ASP A 138 12.01 -1.60 3.87
CA ASP A 138 13.01 -1.32 4.92
C ASP A 138 13.19 0.19 5.10
N VAL A 139 13.32 0.91 3.99
CA VAL A 139 13.44 2.38 3.99
C VAL A 139 12.21 3.02 4.61
N LEU A 140 11.00 2.55 4.27
CA LEU A 140 9.76 3.04 4.86
C LEU A 140 9.68 2.74 6.36
N ALA A 141 10.08 1.55 6.78
CA ALA A 141 10.10 1.18 8.19
C ALA A 141 11.09 2.06 9.00
N ALA A 142 12.26 2.34 8.42
CA ALA A 142 13.25 3.24 9.03
C ALA A 142 12.73 4.69 9.10
N LEU A 143 12.06 5.17 8.04
CA LEU A 143 11.41 6.47 8.02
C LEU A 143 10.33 6.58 9.11
N ASN A 144 9.48 5.58 9.23
CA ASN A 144 8.44 5.54 10.28
C ASN A 144 9.04 5.59 11.70
N LYS A 145 10.17 4.89 11.93
CA LYS A 145 10.88 4.98 13.22
C LYS A 145 11.41 6.38 13.50
N VAL A 146 11.93 7.07 12.49
CA VAL A 146 12.38 8.45 12.62
C VAL A 146 11.20 9.37 12.93
N MET A 147 10.09 9.25 12.20
CA MET A 147 8.88 10.05 12.42
C MET A 147 8.27 9.82 13.81
N ALA A 148 8.25 8.58 14.29
CA ALA A 148 7.72 8.23 15.61
C ALA A 148 8.51 8.85 16.78
N GLN A 149 9.77 9.25 16.55
CA GLN A 149 10.61 9.91 17.56
C GLN A 149 10.40 11.42 17.63
N ASP A 150 9.73 12.01 16.65
CA ASP A 150 9.42 13.45 16.62
C ASP A 150 7.97 13.69 17.05
N SER A 151 7.76 14.58 18.02
CA SER A 151 6.44 14.84 18.61
C SER A 151 5.39 15.36 17.60
N LYS A 152 5.83 16.08 16.54
CA LYS A 152 4.95 16.56 15.48
C LYS A 152 4.68 15.50 14.41
N LEU A 153 5.67 14.64 14.17
CA LEU A 153 5.59 13.64 13.09
C LEU A 153 5.04 12.30 13.55
N ALA A 154 5.01 12.01 14.84
CA ALA A 154 4.54 10.74 15.38
C ALA A 154 3.10 10.39 14.97
N ALA A 155 2.24 11.37 14.77
CA ALA A 155 0.87 11.17 14.32
C ALA A 155 0.77 10.67 12.87
N TYR A 156 1.82 10.78 12.07
CA TYR A 156 1.90 10.35 10.68
C TYR A 156 2.69 9.03 10.52
N ALA A 157 3.33 8.56 11.59
CA ALA A 157 4.03 7.29 11.62
C ALA A 157 2.99 6.16 11.73
N GLY A 158 2.80 5.36 10.66
CA GLY A 158 1.77 4.32 10.57
C GLY A 158 2.28 2.95 10.14
#